data_e9ef9876216704025e0f8fa736116ba0
#
_entry.id   e9ef9876216704025e0f8fa736116ba0
#
_cell.length_a   1.000
_cell.length_b   1.000
_cell.length_c   1.000
_cell.angle_alpha   90.00
_cell.angle_beta   90.00
_cell.angle_gamma   90.00
#
_symmetry.space_group_name_H-M   'P 1'
#
loop_
_entity.id
_entity.type
_entity.pdbx_description
1 polymer ?
#
loop_
_entity_poly.entity_id
_entity_poly.type
_entity_poly.pdbx_seq_one_letter_code
_entity_poly.pdbx_strand_id
1 'polypeptide(L)'
;MVLSLFFVSSEALSSPADVIRAEITGKLLASSPWEDGSVEIEDIRISGLDETTQFTSVEVTIPRGIRNAGKVSVLVTLFKDSREVKTLWATARIKAYKDAVVALRPLKMKTVIVAQDIKAVRVDVSDMQDAISTVEEAEGMIVKRPISAGAVIRKDSLKQQVAVRRGEKVVLLIESGAIRIKSAAIASAEGVVGALIPARTQGGKEVMARVTGPGMAVVNY
;
A
#
# COMPACT_ATOMS: atom_id res chain seq x y z
N MET A 1 36.17 41.28 -34.81
CA MET A 1 36.47 41.21 -33.36
C MET A 1 35.13 41.22 -32.63
N VAL A 2 34.59 40.03 -32.37
CA VAL A 2 33.24 39.86 -31.77
C VAL A 2 33.46 39.58 -30.28
N LEU A 3 32.98 40.52 -29.46
CA LEU A 3 33.05 40.45 -28.00
C LEU A 3 31.90 39.55 -27.50
N SER A 4 32.24 38.34 -27.10
CA SER A 4 31.28 37.41 -26.48
C SER A 4 31.07 37.82 -25.02
N LEU A 5 29.90 38.40 -24.69
CA LEU A 5 29.48 38.61 -23.30
C LEU A 5 29.07 37.26 -22.71
N PHE A 6 29.86 36.74 -21.82
CA PHE A 6 29.46 35.66 -20.90
C PHE A 6 28.47 36.25 -19.89
N PHE A 7 27.20 35.87 -20.01
CA PHE A 7 26.23 36.02 -18.93
C PHE A 7 26.58 35.02 -17.82
N VAL A 8 27.17 35.53 -16.76
CA VAL A 8 27.26 34.82 -15.48
C VAL A 8 25.87 34.78 -14.91
N SER A 9 25.24 33.61 -14.93
CA SER A 9 24.01 33.38 -14.21
C SER A 9 24.26 33.64 -12.73
N SER A 10 23.60 34.63 -12.18
CA SER A 10 23.51 34.90 -10.75
C SER A 10 22.91 33.66 -10.07
N GLU A 11 23.75 32.89 -9.35
CA GLU A 11 23.27 31.92 -8.38
C GLU A 11 22.41 32.71 -7.36
N ALA A 12 21.10 32.46 -7.39
CA ALA A 12 20.19 32.97 -6.38
C ALA A 12 20.67 32.42 -5.03
N LEU A 13 21.13 33.31 -4.13
CA LEU A 13 21.48 32.98 -2.76
C LEU A 13 20.23 32.34 -2.14
N SER A 14 20.25 31.02 -1.95
CA SER A 14 19.15 30.30 -1.32
C SER A 14 19.03 30.79 0.13
N SER A 15 17.79 31.07 0.56
CA SER A 15 17.56 31.52 1.93
C SER A 15 17.98 30.44 2.94
N PRO A 16 18.34 30.81 4.19
CA PRO A 16 18.61 29.84 5.25
C PRO A 16 17.52 28.78 5.37
N ALA A 17 16.25 29.17 5.17
CA ALA A 17 15.12 28.26 5.18
C ALA A 17 15.14 27.25 4.02
N ASP A 18 15.58 27.65 2.83
CA ASP A 18 15.64 26.76 1.66
C ASP A 18 16.73 25.70 1.80
N VAL A 19 17.88 26.07 2.38
CA VAL A 19 18.94 25.10 2.69
C VAL A 19 18.44 24.05 3.66
N ILE A 20 17.76 24.48 4.74
CA ILE A 20 17.21 23.57 5.74
C ILE A 20 16.12 22.68 5.12
N ARG A 21 15.23 23.23 4.27
CA ARG A 21 14.21 22.44 3.57
C ARG A 21 14.82 21.38 2.65
N ALA A 22 15.85 21.73 1.91
CA ALA A 22 16.55 20.79 1.05
C ALA A 22 17.15 19.63 1.87
N GLU A 23 17.77 19.93 3.01
CA GLU A 23 18.38 18.96 3.90
C GLU A 23 17.33 18.03 4.54
N ILE A 24 16.19 18.59 5.00
CA ILE A 24 15.05 17.81 5.50
C ILE A 24 14.52 16.87 4.40
N THR A 25 14.33 17.39 3.19
CA THR A 25 13.84 16.60 2.06
C THR A 25 14.76 15.44 1.74
N GLY A 26 16.08 15.71 1.60
CA GLY A 26 17.09 14.69 1.35
C GLY A 26 17.11 13.61 2.43
N LYS A 27 17.07 14.01 3.72
CA LYS A 27 17.09 13.09 4.84
C LYS A 27 15.81 12.22 4.90
N LEU A 28 14.64 12.80 4.65
CA LEU A 28 13.38 12.08 4.63
C LEU A 28 13.31 11.08 3.48
N LEU A 29 13.75 11.46 2.29
CA LEU A 29 13.81 10.55 1.13
C LEU A 29 14.78 9.40 1.41
N ALA A 30 16.00 9.67 1.86
CA ALA A 30 17.02 8.66 2.15
C ALA A 30 16.62 7.70 3.29
N SER A 31 15.76 8.15 4.22
CA SER A 31 15.27 7.34 5.33
C SER A 31 13.91 6.68 5.06
N SER A 32 13.34 6.91 3.88
CA SER A 32 12.04 6.39 3.44
C SER A 32 12.11 4.89 3.19
N PRO A 33 11.14 4.09 3.68
CA PRO A 33 11.07 2.66 3.40
C PRO A 33 10.41 2.34 2.03
N TRP A 34 10.02 3.36 1.25
CA TRP A 34 9.39 3.20 -0.06
C TRP A 34 10.39 3.35 -1.19
N GLU A 35 10.04 2.80 -2.37
CA GLU A 35 10.87 2.89 -3.57
C GLU A 35 11.08 4.35 -4.04
N ASP A 36 12.23 4.61 -4.61
CA ASP A 36 12.55 5.92 -5.18
C ASP A 36 11.51 6.35 -6.23
N GLY A 37 11.10 7.61 -6.18
CA GLY A 37 10.07 8.17 -7.05
C GLY A 37 8.62 7.81 -6.68
N SER A 38 8.42 7.03 -5.58
CA SER A 38 7.08 6.75 -5.05
C SER A 38 6.70 7.65 -3.86
N VAL A 39 7.56 8.60 -3.50
CA VAL A 39 7.41 9.48 -2.34
C VAL A 39 7.60 10.93 -2.74
N GLU A 40 6.75 11.79 -2.20
CA GLU A 40 6.89 13.25 -2.27
C GLU A 40 6.90 13.82 -0.85
N ILE A 41 7.73 14.85 -0.63
CA ILE A 41 7.81 15.56 0.64
C ILE A 41 7.18 16.94 0.45
N GLU A 42 6.15 17.22 1.22
CA GLU A 42 5.39 18.47 1.16
C GLU A 42 5.27 19.12 2.53
N ASP A 43 4.72 20.35 2.54
CA ASP A 43 4.34 21.08 3.76
C ASP A 43 5.45 21.18 4.82
N ILE A 44 6.70 21.38 4.38
CA ILE A 44 7.81 21.56 5.33
C ILE A 44 7.64 22.88 6.08
N ARG A 45 7.40 22.80 7.37
CA ARG A 45 7.28 23.96 8.28
C ARG A 45 8.34 23.88 9.35
N ILE A 46 9.16 24.91 9.43
CA ILE A 46 10.26 25.05 10.40
C ILE A 46 9.79 26.04 11.46
N SER A 47 9.86 25.63 12.72
CA SER A 47 9.43 26.48 13.85
C SER A 47 10.64 27.16 14.48
N GLY A 48 10.54 28.48 14.70
CA GLY A 48 11.55 29.25 15.44
C GLY A 48 12.84 29.54 14.64
N LEU A 49 12.81 29.48 13.31
CA LEU A 49 13.92 29.95 12.49
C LEU A 49 13.85 31.45 12.32
N ASP A 50 14.92 32.16 12.69
CA ASP A 50 15.08 33.58 12.42
C ASP A 50 15.85 33.78 11.12
N GLU A 51 15.45 34.72 10.29
CA GLU A 51 16.10 34.99 8.97
C GLU A 51 17.57 35.42 9.13
N THR A 52 17.96 35.92 10.31
CA THR A 52 19.31 36.31 10.64
C THR A 52 20.19 35.16 11.16
N THR A 53 19.64 33.96 11.32
CA THR A 53 20.38 32.81 11.84
C THR A 53 21.47 32.38 10.86
N GLN A 54 22.73 32.53 11.31
CA GLN A 54 23.90 32.08 10.50
C GLN A 54 24.33 30.69 10.95
N PHE A 55 24.56 29.81 9.99
CA PHE A 55 25.06 28.45 10.19
C PHE A 55 25.94 28.03 9.01
N THR A 56 26.79 27.04 9.22
CA THR A 56 27.68 26.46 8.19
C THR A 56 27.26 25.04 7.80
N SER A 57 26.54 24.35 8.68
CA SER A 57 26.00 23.01 8.42
C SER A 57 24.71 22.74 9.16
N VAL A 58 23.95 21.81 8.64
CA VAL A 58 22.63 21.38 9.14
C VAL A 58 22.65 19.87 9.36
N GLU A 59 22.19 19.42 10.52
CA GLU A 59 21.95 18.01 10.79
C GLU A 59 20.47 17.78 11.01
N VAL A 60 19.90 16.79 10.32
CA VAL A 60 18.48 16.42 10.45
C VAL A 60 18.36 15.04 11.09
N THR A 61 17.69 14.98 12.21
CA THR A 61 17.39 13.76 12.94
C THR A 61 15.90 13.46 12.91
N ILE A 62 15.54 12.19 12.67
CA ILE A 62 14.15 11.71 12.70
C ILE A 62 13.95 10.86 13.97
N PRO A 63 13.50 11.43 15.09
CA PRO A 63 13.56 10.77 16.40
C PRO A 63 12.79 9.45 16.50
N ARG A 64 11.70 9.31 15.73
CA ARG A 64 10.85 8.10 15.73
C ARG A 64 10.99 7.25 14.50
N GLY A 65 11.93 7.58 13.59
CA GLY A 65 12.02 6.98 12.26
C GLY A 65 10.76 7.22 11.43
N ILE A 66 10.76 6.70 10.19
CA ILE A 66 9.61 6.76 9.29
C ILE A 66 8.98 5.37 9.23
N ARG A 67 7.78 5.22 9.75
CA ARG A 67 7.04 3.95 9.72
C ARG A 67 5.88 3.98 8.70
N ASN A 68 5.22 5.13 8.60
CA ASN A 68 4.07 5.35 7.74
C ASN A 68 4.25 6.67 7.01
N ALA A 69 3.60 6.82 5.86
CA ALA A 69 3.42 8.10 5.21
C ALA A 69 2.53 9.03 6.06
N GLY A 70 2.44 10.29 5.68
CA GLY A 70 1.70 11.30 6.42
C GLY A 70 2.61 12.29 7.16
N LYS A 71 2.13 12.86 8.26
CA LYS A 71 2.87 13.90 9.00
C LYS A 71 4.02 13.31 9.80
N VAL A 72 5.21 13.87 9.61
CA VAL A 72 6.43 13.52 10.34
C VAL A 72 7.00 14.77 11.03
N SER A 73 7.61 14.60 12.21
CA SER A 73 8.36 15.64 12.89
C SER A 73 9.83 15.29 12.90
N VAL A 74 10.67 16.25 12.59
CA VAL A 74 12.12 16.13 12.56
C VAL A 74 12.77 17.17 13.46
N LEU A 75 13.93 16.83 14.00
CA LEU A 75 14.78 17.72 14.75
C LEU A 75 15.88 18.22 13.81
N VAL A 76 16.05 19.52 13.74
CA VAL A 76 17.05 20.20 12.91
C VAL A 76 18.05 20.89 13.83
N THR A 77 19.30 20.47 13.78
CA THR A 77 20.39 21.08 14.53
C THR A 77 21.28 21.87 13.58
N LEU A 78 21.45 23.14 13.89
CA LEU A 78 22.27 24.09 13.12
C LEU A 78 23.63 24.23 13.77
N PHE A 79 24.70 24.15 12.98
CA PHE A 79 26.07 24.30 13.45
C PHE A 79 26.75 25.49 12.77
N LYS A 80 27.60 26.18 13.51
CA LYS A 80 28.55 27.18 12.99
C LYS A 80 29.93 26.82 13.52
N ASP A 81 30.89 26.65 12.62
CA ASP A 81 32.27 26.28 12.94
C ASP A 81 32.35 25.07 13.92
N SER A 82 31.56 24.02 13.60
CA SER A 82 31.44 22.76 14.39
C SER A 82 30.83 22.92 15.80
N ARG A 83 30.26 24.08 16.12
CA ARG A 83 29.51 24.29 17.38
C ARG A 83 28.03 24.36 17.08
N GLU A 84 27.23 23.69 17.89
CA GLU A 84 25.77 23.82 17.84
C GLU A 84 25.37 25.25 18.20
N VAL A 85 24.60 25.90 17.32
CA VAL A 85 24.09 27.27 17.53
C VAL A 85 22.60 27.27 17.79
N LYS A 86 21.84 26.33 17.24
CA LYS A 86 20.39 26.28 17.45
C LYS A 86 19.83 24.89 17.10
N THR A 87 18.88 24.43 17.89
CA THR A 87 18.07 23.24 17.59
C THR A 87 16.62 23.65 17.40
N LEU A 88 15.99 23.18 16.32
CA LEU A 88 14.65 23.55 15.86
C LEU A 88 13.80 22.31 15.61
N TRP A 89 12.51 22.42 15.81
CA TRP A 89 11.57 21.44 15.32
C TRP A 89 11.04 21.83 13.95
N ALA A 90 10.99 20.85 13.04
CA ALA A 90 10.29 21.00 11.78
C ALA A 90 9.27 19.89 11.61
N THR A 91 8.24 20.16 10.83
CA THR A 91 7.25 19.17 10.41
C THR A 91 7.21 19.12 8.90
N ALA A 92 7.02 17.92 8.36
CA ALA A 92 6.81 17.69 6.93
C ALA A 92 5.66 16.70 6.72
N ARG A 93 5.11 16.67 5.52
CA ARG A 93 4.15 15.65 5.08
C ARG A 93 4.83 14.77 4.04
N ILE A 94 4.81 13.48 4.28
CA ILE A 94 5.26 12.46 3.35
C ILE A 94 4.03 11.94 2.60
N LYS A 95 3.98 12.11 1.29
CA LYS A 95 3.01 11.44 0.42
C LYS A 95 3.64 10.19 -0.16
N ALA A 96 2.94 9.07 -0.10
CA ALA A 96 3.35 7.82 -0.71
C ALA A 96 2.38 7.43 -1.81
N TYR A 97 2.90 7.24 -3.01
CA TYR A 97 2.13 6.85 -4.18
C TYR A 97 2.35 5.36 -4.46
N LYS A 98 1.26 4.63 -4.61
CA LYS A 98 1.27 3.21 -5.02
C LYS A 98 0.17 2.96 -6.04
N ASP A 99 0.32 1.88 -6.79
CA ASP A 99 -0.78 1.37 -7.57
C ASP A 99 -1.86 0.86 -6.63
N ALA A 100 -3.07 1.33 -6.85
CA ALA A 100 -4.25 0.90 -6.12
C ALA A 100 -5.44 0.79 -7.05
N VAL A 101 -6.33 -0.14 -6.74
CA VAL A 101 -7.52 -0.39 -7.54
C VAL A 101 -8.60 0.62 -7.17
N VAL A 102 -9.16 1.29 -8.18
CA VAL A 102 -10.28 2.21 -8.02
C VAL A 102 -11.52 1.69 -8.75
N ALA A 103 -12.70 2.01 -8.22
CA ALA A 103 -13.97 1.70 -8.85
C ALA A 103 -14.25 2.67 -10.02
N LEU A 104 -14.54 2.14 -11.21
CA LEU A 104 -14.91 2.95 -12.39
C LEU A 104 -16.35 3.44 -12.33
N ARG A 105 -17.20 2.73 -11.60
CA ARG A 105 -18.61 3.05 -11.37
C ARG A 105 -19.00 2.82 -9.91
N PRO A 106 -20.12 3.33 -9.42
CA PRO A 106 -20.59 3.02 -8.07
C PRO A 106 -20.85 1.51 -7.92
N LEU A 107 -20.25 0.89 -6.89
CA LEU A 107 -20.43 -0.53 -6.58
C LEU A 107 -21.36 -0.66 -5.37
N LYS A 108 -22.50 -1.30 -5.57
CA LYS A 108 -23.48 -1.53 -4.50
C LYS A 108 -23.07 -2.70 -3.60
N MET A 109 -23.54 -2.70 -2.37
CA MET A 109 -23.38 -3.85 -1.46
C MET A 109 -23.87 -5.15 -2.11
N LYS A 110 -23.15 -6.26 -1.87
CA LYS A 110 -23.40 -7.60 -2.43
C LYS A 110 -23.11 -7.74 -3.94
N THR A 111 -22.63 -6.71 -4.62
CA THR A 111 -22.15 -6.83 -6.02
C THR A 111 -20.88 -7.67 -6.04
N VAL A 112 -20.78 -8.59 -7.00
CA VAL A 112 -19.52 -9.26 -7.35
C VAL A 112 -18.73 -8.33 -8.26
N ILE A 113 -17.49 -8.07 -7.93
CA ILE A 113 -16.60 -7.22 -8.72
C ILE A 113 -16.15 -7.98 -9.97
N VAL A 114 -16.24 -7.34 -11.13
CA VAL A 114 -15.69 -7.83 -12.39
C VAL A 114 -14.63 -6.85 -12.90
N ALA A 115 -13.67 -7.33 -13.70
CA ALA A 115 -12.52 -6.54 -14.14
C ALA A 115 -12.92 -5.21 -14.81
N GLN A 116 -14.03 -5.17 -15.56
CA GLN A 116 -14.54 -3.95 -16.22
C GLN A 116 -15.05 -2.87 -15.25
N ASP A 117 -15.28 -3.19 -13.99
CA ASP A 117 -15.78 -2.26 -12.97
C ASP A 117 -14.68 -1.48 -12.27
N ILE A 118 -13.43 -1.91 -12.47
CA ILE A 118 -12.28 -1.46 -11.67
C ILE A 118 -11.05 -1.25 -12.55
N LYS A 119 -10.12 -0.45 -12.10
CA LYS A 119 -8.78 -0.32 -12.72
C LYS A 119 -7.72 -0.04 -11.67
N ALA A 120 -6.49 -0.48 -11.92
CA ALA A 120 -5.33 -0.03 -11.17
C ALA A 120 -4.90 1.36 -11.65
N VAL A 121 -4.64 2.26 -10.72
CA VAL A 121 -4.12 3.60 -10.97
C VAL A 121 -3.15 3.98 -9.86
N ARG A 122 -2.15 4.79 -10.19
CA ARG A 122 -1.23 5.33 -9.20
C ARG A 122 -1.90 6.46 -8.42
N VAL A 123 -2.05 6.27 -7.11
CA VAL A 123 -2.73 7.23 -6.22
C VAL A 123 -1.94 7.44 -4.94
N ASP A 124 -2.17 8.57 -4.29
CA ASP A 124 -1.69 8.81 -2.94
C ASP A 124 -2.40 7.87 -1.97
N VAL A 125 -1.61 7.01 -1.31
CA VAL A 125 -2.08 6.03 -0.33
C VAL A 125 -1.59 6.34 1.09
N SER A 126 -1.16 7.57 1.34
CA SER A 126 -0.55 8.00 2.62
C SER A 126 -1.41 7.65 3.83
N ASP A 127 -2.72 7.77 3.70
CA ASP A 127 -3.71 7.49 4.74
C ASP A 127 -4.43 6.14 4.53
N MET A 128 -3.96 5.28 3.60
CA MET A 128 -4.63 4.05 3.17
C MET A 128 -3.68 2.86 3.20
N GLN A 129 -3.61 2.16 4.31
CA GLN A 129 -2.72 0.99 4.46
C GLN A 129 -3.30 -0.30 3.86
N ASP A 130 -4.61 -0.36 3.64
CA ASP A 130 -5.37 -1.54 3.22
C ASP A 130 -5.94 -1.43 1.80
N ALA A 131 -5.40 -0.53 0.96
CA ALA A 131 -5.74 -0.44 -0.45
C ALA A 131 -5.37 -1.74 -1.19
N ILE A 132 -6.26 -2.20 -2.07
CA ILE A 132 -5.99 -3.32 -2.98
C ILE A 132 -5.12 -2.81 -4.12
N SER A 133 -4.04 -3.53 -4.44
CA SER A 133 -3.04 -3.06 -5.40
C SER A 133 -3.28 -3.57 -6.82
N THR A 134 -3.90 -4.74 -7.00
CA THR A 134 -4.09 -5.35 -8.33
C THR A 134 -5.54 -5.70 -8.61
N VAL A 135 -5.91 -5.70 -9.89
CA VAL A 135 -7.27 -6.04 -10.34
C VAL A 135 -7.62 -7.48 -9.96
N GLU A 136 -6.66 -8.40 -10.09
CA GLU A 136 -6.82 -9.83 -9.80
C GLU A 136 -7.14 -10.09 -8.33
N GLU A 137 -6.62 -9.24 -7.42
CA GLU A 137 -6.91 -9.34 -5.98
C GLU A 137 -8.37 -8.95 -5.67
N ALA A 138 -8.96 -8.04 -6.45
CA ALA A 138 -10.32 -7.55 -6.24
C ALA A 138 -11.37 -8.33 -7.04
N GLU A 139 -11.02 -8.87 -8.19
CA GLU A 139 -11.93 -9.57 -9.08
C GLU A 139 -12.55 -10.81 -8.41
N GLY A 140 -13.85 -11.00 -8.59
CA GLY A 140 -14.60 -12.09 -7.95
C GLY A 140 -14.94 -11.87 -6.48
N MET A 141 -14.41 -10.81 -5.84
CA MET A 141 -14.79 -10.47 -4.47
C MET A 141 -16.17 -9.80 -4.41
N ILE A 142 -16.79 -9.89 -3.26
CA ILE A 142 -18.12 -9.30 -3.00
C ILE A 142 -17.97 -8.02 -2.18
N VAL A 143 -18.61 -6.97 -2.63
CA VAL A 143 -18.69 -5.68 -1.94
C VAL A 143 -19.50 -5.82 -0.63
N LYS A 144 -18.87 -5.50 0.52
CA LYS A 144 -19.48 -5.46 1.85
C LYS A 144 -20.16 -4.13 2.15
N ARG A 145 -19.57 -3.02 1.66
CA ARG A 145 -20.04 -1.64 1.85
C ARG A 145 -20.05 -0.95 0.49
N PRO A 146 -21.01 -0.06 0.18
CA PRO A 146 -21.04 0.65 -1.08
C PRO A 146 -19.73 1.40 -1.33
N ILE A 147 -19.24 1.35 -2.57
CA ILE A 147 -18.02 2.03 -3.01
C ILE A 147 -18.41 3.02 -4.10
N SER A 148 -18.05 4.29 -3.95
CA SER A 148 -18.33 5.33 -4.92
C SER A 148 -17.44 5.21 -6.17
N ALA A 149 -17.89 5.72 -7.30
CA ALA A 149 -17.03 5.85 -8.48
C ALA A 149 -15.80 6.70 -8.15
N GLY A 150 -14.62 6.29 -8.64
CA GLY A 150 -13.34 6.94 -8.39
C GLY A 150 -12.72 6.62 -7.02
N ALA A 151 -13.43 5.95 -6.11
CA ALA A 151 -12.89 5.61 -4.80
C ALA A 151 -11.92 4.43 -4.87
N VAL A 152 -10.86 4.49 -4.06
CA VAL A 152 -9.91 3.38 -3.86
C VAL A 152 -10.63 2.23 -3.17
N ILE A 153 -10.45 1.03 -3.69
CA ILE A 153 -11.01 -0.19 -3.12
C ILE A 153 -10.08 -0.69 -2.01
N ARG A 154 -10.67 -0.90 -0.83
CA ARG A 154 -9.97 -1.34 0.38
C ARG A 154 -10.34 -2.78 0.72
N LYS A 155 -9.40 -3.53 1.30
CA LYS A 155 -9.62 -4.94 1.72
C LYS A 155 -10.78 -5.08 2.70
N ASP A 156 -10.97 -4.11 3.60
CA ASP A 156 -12.05 -4.12 4.58
C ASP A 156 -13.45 -3.92 3.97
N SER A 157 -13.52 -3.35 2.77
CA SER A 157 -14.75 -3.12 2.01
C SER A 157 -15.21 -4.32 1.19
N LEU A 158 -14.38 -5.36 1.12
CA LEU A 158 -14.63 -6.57 0.35
C LEU A 158 -14.70 -7.82 1.23
N LYS A 159 -15.26 -8.86 0.68
CA LYS A 159 -15.22 -10.24 1.21
C LYS A 159 -15.11 -11.24 0.08
N GLN A 160 -14.48 -12.36 0.34
CA GLN A 160 -14.40 -13.46 -0.62
C GLN A 160 -15.77 -14.08 -0.85
N GLN A 161 -16.00 -14.56 -2.06
CA GLN A 161 -17.19 -15.30 -2.41
C GLN A 161 -17.12 -16.73 -1.83
N VAL A 162 -18.18 -17.17 -1.17
CA VAL A 162 -18.29 -18.57 -0.73
C VAL A 162 -18.39 -19.44 -1.98
N ALA A 163 -17.41 -20.33 -2.19
CA ALA A 163 -17.33 -21.21 -3.33
C ALA A 163 -17.99 -22.58 -3.07
N VAL A 164 -18.05 -22.97 -1.79
CA VAL A 164 -18.69 -24.21 -1.35
C VAL A 164 -19.50 -23.91 -0.09
N ARG A 165 -20.76 -24.31 -0.04
CA ARG A 165 -21.63 -24.17 1.14
C ARG A 165 -21.65 -25.47 1.94
N ARG A 166 -21.91 -25.33 3.25
CA ARG A 166 -22.15 -26.49 4.11
C ARG A 166 -23.34 -27.31 3.59
N GLY A 167 -23.17 -28.63 3.50
CA GLY A 167 -24.18 -29.57 2.98
C GLY A 167 -24.21 -29.68 1.46
N GLU A 168 -23.40 -28.90 0.74
CA GLU A 168 -23.31 -28.94 -0.72
C GLU A 168 -22.53 -30.18 -1.19
N LYS A 169 -22.99 -30.78 -2.30
CA LYS A 169 -22.23 -31.83 -3.00
C LYS A 169 -21.04 -31.20 -3.68
N VAL A 170 -19.87 -31.72 -3.39
CA VAL A 170 -18.60 -31.28 -4.00
C VAL A 170 -17.92 -32.43 -4.73
N VAL A 171 -17.21 -32.09 -5.79
CA VAL A 171 -16.31 -33.02 -6.48
C VAL A 171 -14.94 -32.90 -5.81
N LEU A 172 -14.52 -33.99 -5.16
CA LEU A 172 -13.16 -34.12 -4.64
C LEU A 172 -12.24 -34.63 -5.74
N LEU A 173 -11.18 -33.89 -6.00
CA LEU A 173 -10.04 -34.35 -6.79
C LEU A 173 -8.97 -34.87 -5.82
N ILE A 174 -8.68 -36.16 -5.88
CA ILE A 174 -7.68 -36.82 -5.05
C ILE A 174 -6.44 -37.00 -5.92
N GLU A 175 -5.33 -36.36 -5.54
CA GLU A 175 -4.07 -36.42 -6.26
C GLU A 175 -3.03 -37.16 -5.40
N SER A 176 -2.46 -38.25 -5.94
CA SER A 176 -1.38 -39.02 -5.33
C SER A 176 -0.40 -39.47 -6.42
N GLY A 177 0.71 -38.77 -6.53
CA GLY A 177 1.67 -38.99 -7.63
C GLY A 177 1.04 -38.81 -9.00
N ALA A 178 1.08 -39.87 -9.83
CA ALA A 178 0.49 -39.84 -11.17
C ALA A 178 -1.01 -40.19 -11.22
N ILE A 179 -1.63 -40.50 -10.08
CA ILE A 179 -3.04 -40.95 -10.01
C ILE A 179 -3.93 -39.76 -9.65
N ARG A 180 -4.96 -39.53 -10.48
CA ARG A 180 -6.02 -38.54 -10.20
C ARG A 180 -7.37 -39.28 -10.17
N ILE A 181 -8.04 -39.18 -9.02
CA ILE A 181 -9.35 -39.79 -8.81
C ILE A 181 -10.35 -38.69 -8.51
N LYS A 182 -11.52 -38.72 -9.17
CA LYS A 182 -12.66 -37.88 -8.84
C LYS A 182 -13.63 -38.65 -7.96
N SER A 183 -14.02 -38.07 -6.84
CA SER A 183 -15.02 -38.67 -5.92
C SER A 183 -16.04 -37.60 -5.52
N ALA A 184 -17.28 -38.02 -5.28
CA ALA A 184 -18.30 -37.14 -4.72
C ALA A 184 -18.21 -37.15 -3.21
N ALA A 185 -18.41 -35.98 -2.59
CA ALA A 185 -18.51 -35.81 -1.15
C ALA A 185 -19.53 -34.74 -0.79
N ILE A 186 -19.84 -34.60 0.47
CA ILE A 186 -20.69 -33.56 1.04
C ILE A 186 -19.80 -32.66 1.93
N ALA A 187 -19.78 -31.37 1.66
CA ALA A 187 -19.05 -30.41 2.47
C ALA A 187 -19.65 -30.30 3.88
N SER A 188 -18.85 -30.48 4.91
CA SER A 188 -19.28 -30.35 6.31
C SER A 188 -19.20 -28.91 6.82
N ALA A 189 -18.51 -28.02 6.09
CA ALA A 189 -18.40 -26.58 6.36
C ALA A 189 -18.47 -25.77 5.06
N GLU A 190 -18.73 -24.46 5.15
CA GLU A 190 -18.59 -23.55 4.04
C GLU A 190 -17.12 -23.18 3.82
N GLY A 191 -16.77 -22.86 2.57
CA GLY A 191 -15.41 -22.44 2.22
C GLY A 191 -15.37 -21.51 1.03
N VAL A 192 -14.38 -20.61 1.06
CA VAL A 192 -13.94 -19.78 -0.06
C VAL A 192 -12.85 -20.51 -0.83
N VAL A 193 -12.51 -20.10 -2.03
CA VAL A 193 -11.39 -20.67 -2.78
C VAL A 193 -10.10 -20.59 -1.95
N GLY A 194 -9.36 -21.69 -1.87
CA GLY A 194 -8.16 -21.83 -1.05
C GLY A 194 -8.39 -22.30 0.38
N ALA A 195 -9.62 -22.22 0.90
CA ALA A 195 -9.94 -22.69 2.25
C ALA A 195 -9.84 -24.21 2.35
N LEU A 196 -9.38 -24.69 3.51
CA LEU A 196 -9.41 -26.12 3.86
C LEU A 196 -10.70 -26.42 4.61
N ILE A 197 -11.54 -27.30 4.08
CA ILE A 197 -12.82 -27.66 4.65
C ILE A 197 -12.93 -29.17 4.87
N PRO A 198 -13.65 -29.62 5.91
CA PRO A 198 -13.99 -31.03 6.06
C PRO A 198 -15.08 -31.41 5.03
N ALA A 199 -14.92 -32.56 4.38
CA ALA A 199 -15.89 -33.11 3.47
C ALA A 199 -16.09 -34.60 3.74
N ARG A 200 -17.35 -35.06 3.75
CA ARG A 200 -17.70 -36.45 4.00
C ARG A 200 -17.90 -37.18 2.67
N THR A 201 -17.08 -38.19 2.45
CA THR A 201 -17.18 -39.06 1.27
C THR A 201 -18.42 -39.95 1.30
N GLN A 202 -18.79 -40.57 0.18
CA GLN A 202 -19.91 -41.53 0.12
C GLN A 202 -19.72 -42.71 1.05
N GLY A 203 -18.48 -43.13 1.35
CA GLY A 203 -18.16 -44.18 2.33
C GLY A 203 -18.23 -43.71 3.78
N GLY A 204 -18.71 -42.48 4.07
CA GLY A 204 -18.85 -41.94 5.43
C GLY A 204 -17.55 -41.40 6.05
N LYS A 205 -16.41 -41.54 5.39
CA LYS A 205 -15.13 -41.05 5.86
C LYS A 205 -15.05 -39.51 5.68
N GLU A 206 -14.61 -38.82 6.72
CA GLU A 206 -14.34 -37.39 6.66
C GLU A 206 -12.90 -37.13 6.22
N VAL A 207 -12.71 -36.25 5.24
CA VAL A 207 -11.41 -35.85 4.70
C VAL A 207 -11.31 -34.33 4.66
N MET A 208 -10.11 -33.79 4.88
CA MET A 208 -9.83 -32.37 4.71
C MET A 208 -9.53 -32.10 3.24
N ALA A 209 -10.26 -31.18 2.64
CA ALA A 209 -10.12 -30.83 1.22
C ALA A 209 -9.96 -29.32 1.05
N ARG A 210 -9.05 -28.91 0.17
CA ARG A 210 -8.84 -27.51 -0.20
C ARG A 210 -9.78 -27.13 -1.34
N VAL A 211 -10.62 -26.15 -1.10
CA VAL A 211 -11.55 -25.63 -2.11
C VAL A 211 -10.76 -25.00 -3.28
N THR A 212 -11.01 -25.45 -4.49
CA THR A 212 -10.36 -24.96 -5.72
C THR A 212 -11.29 -24.13 -6.60
N GLY A 213 -12.61 -24.22 -6.35
CA GLY A 213 -13.62 -23.49 -7.12
C GLY A 213 -15.03 -23.86 -6.66
N PRO A 214 -16.07 -23.30 -7.30
CA PRO A 214 -17.45 -23.59 -6.97
C PRO A 214 -17.74 -25.10 -7.08
N GLY A 215 -18.14 -25.70 -5.96
CA GLY A 215 -18.43 -27.14 -5.87
C GLY A 215 -17.24 -28.07 -6.08
N MET A 216 -16.01 -27.59 -6.03
CA MET A 216 -14.77 -28.37 -6.26
C MET A 216 -13.77 -28.21 -5.14
N ALA A 217 -13.14 -29.32 -4.75
CA ALA A 217 -12.05 -29.30 -3.78
C ALA A 217 -11.02 -30.40 -4.08
N VAL A 218 -9.76 -30.19 -3.65
CA VAL A 218 -8.66 -31.14 -3.84
C VAL A 218 -8.21 -31.69 -2.49
N VAL A 219 -7.90 -32.97 -2.48
CA VAL A 219 -7.26 -33.67 -1.33
C VAL A 219 -5.87 -34.09 -1.77
N ASN A 220 -4.84 -33.54 -1.12
CA ASN A 220 -3.45 -33.93 -1.35
C ASN A 220 -3.05 -34.94 -0.26
N TYR A 221 -2.50 -36.08 -0.64
CA TYR A 221 -1.93 -37.10 0.24
C TYR A 221 -0.42 -37.07 0.18
#